data_d3ae3fc25f910ea7974ebc46c8db36f6
#
_entry.id   d3ae3fc25f910ea7974ebc46c8db36f6
#
_cell.length_a   1.000
_cell.length_b   1.000
_cell.length_c   1.000
_cell.angle_alpha   90.00
_cell.angle_beta   90.00
_cell.angle_gamma   90.00
#
_symmetry.space_group_name_H-M   'P 1'
#
loop_
_entity.id
_entity.type
_entity.pdbx_description
1 polymer ?
#
loop_
_entity_poly.entity_id
_entity_poly.type
_entity_poly.pdbx_seq_one_letter_code
_entity_poly.pdbx_strand_id
1 'polypeptide(L)'
;DYQTGSLRDDFDFGSLQLIRTSAIRHFLNNGRSPRYRFAGLYALRLFISSKGEIVHLREPLYSEIETDLRVSGQKQFDYVNPRNKEVQQEMERACAEHLKQIGAWLAPDELNELPADTTVYPVEASVIIPVRNRARTICDAVNSALSQQADFTFNVIVIDNHSTDGTAEALLQYAQNEQVKVLCPTRHDLGIGGCWDYAVRSEYCGRFAIQLDSDDLYAAPDPLERIVAAFQQQHAAMVIGSYRMVDFDLNTLPPGLIAHTEWTAENGRNNALRINGLGAPRAFRTDILRQIGFPNTSYGEDYALGLCFSRYFRIGRIYVELYLCRRWEGNSDAALSIESQNRNNAYKDALRTMEVQARQALVKRWNHPLNEEEISKFFDWQLTRWDEARERYEALASQVQTRVLPLEDGELRVQYNPSRIVSTGAKVDKKSLKARPCFLCENNRPDTQRALPVMGSIEVLVNPFPILPHHLTIPTRRHTPQDFNRFASLLD
;
A
#
# COMPACT_ATOMS: atom_id res chain seq x y z
N ASP A 1 9.77 16.83 17.31
CA ASP A 1 9.60 17.99 16.40
C ASP A 1 8.58 17.65 15.33
N TYR A 2 7.82 18.66 14.88
CA TYR A 2 6.81 18.50 13.84
C TYR A 2 7.46 18.25 12.46
N GLN A 3 6.87 17.34 11.67
CA GLN A 3 7.26 17.03 10.30
C GLN A 3 6.00 17.04 9.41
N THR A 4 6.16 17.17 8.11
CA THR A 4 5.02 17.10 7.15
C THR A 4 4.19 15.81 7.31
N GLY A 5 4.83 14.72 7.71
CA GLY A 5 4.18 13.44 8.00
C GLY A 5 3.65 13.29 9.43
N SER A 6 3.73 14.28 10.29
CA SER A 6 3.13 14.24 11.63
C SER A 6 1.60 14.38 11.56
N LEU A 7 0.97 13.49 10.79
CA LEU A 7 -0.46 13.50 10.48
C LEU A 7 -1.32 12.77 11.51
N ARG A 8 -0.71 12.02 12.42
CA ARG A 8 -1.44 11.29 13.45
C ARG A 8 -2.18 12.28 14.39
N ASP A 9 -3.39 11.95 14.75
CA ASP A 9 -4.26 12.78 15.57
C ASP A 9 -3.81 12.83 17.04
N ASP A 10 -3.03 11.85 17.48
CA ASP A 10 -2.42 11.76 18.81
C ASP A 10 -1.05 12.47 18.92
N PHE A 11 -0.65 13.26 17.90
CA PHE A 11 0.58 14.05 17.98
C PHE A 11 0.45 15.10 19.08
N ASP A 12 1.31 15.01 20.07
CA ASP A 12 1.30 15.89 21.23
C ASP A 12 2.05 17.20 20.94
N PHE A 13 1.33 18.33 21.00
CA PHE A 13 1.87 19.68 20.90
C PHE A 13 2.14 20.31 22.28
N GLY A 14 1.88 19.58 23.35
CA GLY A 14 1.80 20.13 24.69
C GLY A 14 0.54 20.99 24.91
N SER A 15 0.28 21.34 26.16
CA SER A 15 -0.92 22.09 26.56
C SER A 15 -0.80 23.59 26.27
N LEU A 16 0.41 24.10 26.05
CA LEU A 16 0.63 25.53 25.74
C LEU A 16 0.95 25.70 24.25
N GLN A 17 0.05 26.35 23.53
CA GLN A 17 0.20 26.61 22.08
C GLN A 17 -0.01 28.12 21.82
N LEU A 18 0.93 28.73 21.09
CA LEU A 18 0.82 30.12 20.67
C LEU A 18 0.60 30.18 19.14
N ILE A 19 -0.54 30.71 18.72
CA ILE A 19 -0.95 30.74 17.32
C ILE A 19 -1.18 32.18 16.87
N ARG A 20 -0.63 32.56 15.72
CA ARG A 20 -0.89 33.89 15.14
C ARG A 20 -2.39 34.07 14.86
N THR A 21 -2.99 35.15 15.38
CA THR A 21 -4.42 35.43 15.18
C THR A 21 -4.82 35.51 13.68
N SER A 22 -3.91 36.02 12.84
CA SER A 22 -4.14 36.04 11.39
C SER A 22 -4.30 34.65 10.78
N ALA A 23 -3.55 33.66 11.26
CA ALA A 23 -3.68 32.26 10.81
C ALA A 23 -5.03 31.65 11.22
N ILE A 24 -5.46 31.93 12.46
CA ILE A 24 -6.78 31.50 12.94
C ILE A 24 -7.90 32.15 12.11
N ARG A 25 -7.82 33.48 11.90
CA ARG A 25 -8.82 34.18 11.05
C ARG A 25 -8.86 33.64 9.63
N HIS A 26 -7.70 33.33 9.06
CA HIS A 26 -7.62 32.76 7.74
C HIS A 26 -8.27 31.39 7.67
N PHE A 27 -8.04 30.52 8.65
CA PHE A 27 -8.69 29.22 8.78
C PHE A 27 -10.22 29.35 8.87
N LEU A 28 -10.71 30.25 9.73
CA LEU A 28 -12.14 30.45 9.94
C LEU A 28 -12.86 31.08 8.73
N ASN A 29 -12.20 32.00 8.00
CA ASN A 29 -12.80 32.78 6.91
C ASN A 29 -12.78 32.02 5.58
N ASN A 30 -11.99 30.99 5.40
CA ASN A 30 -11.89 30.27 4.13
C ASN A 30 -13.12 29.43 3.78
N GLY A 31 -14.23 29.55 4.51
CA GLY A 31 -15.56 29.05 4.17
C GLY A 31 -15.68 27.54 3.91
N ARG A 32 -14.57 26.86 3.84
CA ARG A 32 -14.43 25.42 3.61
C ARG A 32 -14.12 24.60 4.87
N SER A 33 -14.01 25.28 6.04
CA SER A 33 -13.82 24.55 7.29
C SER A 33 -15.13 23.88 7.66
N PRO A 34 -15.23 22.54 7.55
CA PRO A 34 -16.39 21.84 8.08
C PRO A 34 -16.52 22.19 9.57
N ARG A 35 -17.73 22.28 10.07
CA ARG A 35 -17.93 22.42 11.51
C ARG A 35 -17.58 21.08 12.15
N TYR A 36 -16.42 21.01 12.78
CA TYR A 36 -16.01 19.86 13.57
C TYR A 36 -16.50 20.01 15.01
N ARG A 37 -17.01 18.93 15.58
CA ARG A 37 -17.30 18.84 17.01
C ARG A 37 -16.05 18.47 17.80
N PHE A 38 -15.22 17.60 17.24
CA PHE A 38 -14.05 17.01 17.87
C PHE A 38 -12.73 17.39 17.18
N ALA A 39 -12.68 17.39 15.86
CA ALA A 39 -11.45 17.55 15.09
C ALA A 39 -11.03 19.02 14.83
N GLY A 40 -11.64 20.02 15.48
CA GLY A 40 -11.38 21.42 15.17
C GLY A 40 -9.92 21.85 15.39
N LEU A 41 -9.33 21.49 16.50
CA LEU A 41 -7.90 21.81 16.80
C LEU A 41 -6.96 21.02 15.88
N TYR A 42 -7.26 19.76 15.63
CA TYR A 42 -6.51 18.93 14.69
C TYR A 42 -6.53 19.52 13.27
N ALA A 43 -7.70 19.89 12.75
CA ALA A 43 -7.84 20.53 11.46
C ALA A 43 -7.10 21.89 11.37
N LEU A 44 -7.17 22.71 12.43
CA LEU A 44 -6.43 23.98 12.53
C LEU A 44 -4.91 23.71 12.45
N ARG A 45 -4.41 22.73 13.18
CA ARG A 45 -2.99 22.33 13.18
C ARG A 45 -2.53 21.94 11.77
N LEU A 46 -3.30 21.05 11.09
CA LEU A 46 -3.00 20.62 9.73
C LEU A 46 -3.03 21.79 8.74
N PHE A 47 -3.99 22.70 8.91
CA PHE A 47 -4.07 23.90 8.07
C PHE A 47 -2.85 24.80 8.25
N ILE A 48 -2.45 25.09 9.50
CA ILE A 48 -1.29 25.93 9.79
C ILE A 48 -0.02 25.30 9.22
N SER A 49 0.16 23.99 9.39
CA SER A 49 1.34 23.27 8.89
C SER A 49 1.51 23.34 7.36
N SER A 50 0.41 23.54 6.62
CA SER A 50 0.44 23.72 5.16
C SER A 50 0.74 25.16 4.73
N LYS A 51 0.73 26.14 5.64
CA LYS A 51 0.86 27.56 5.36
C LYS A 51 2.06 28.23 6.01
N GLY A 52 2.65 27.58 7.00
CA GLY A 52 3.75 28.14 7.76
C GLY A 52 4.49 27.09 8.56
N GLU A 53 5.51 27.53 9.26
CA GLU A 53 6.33 26.71 10.13
C GLU A 53 5.69 26.54 11.51
N ILE A 54 5.76 25.33 12.05
CA ILE A 54 5.42 25.01 13.43
C ILE A 54 6.74 24.87 14.19
N VAL A 55 6.96 25.77 15.16
CA VAL A 55 8.19 25.84 15.93
C VAL A 55 7.97 25.20 17.29
N HIS A 56 8.81 24.26 17.67
CA HIS A 56 8.86 23.66 18.99
C HIS A 56 9.89 24.40 19.88
N LEU A 57 9.42 25.01 20.97
CA LEU A 57 10.29 25.58 22.00
C LEU A 57 10.73 24.46 22.94
N ARG A 58 12.01 24.08 22.88
CA ARG A 58 12.59 22.95 23.64
C ARG A 58 12.99 23.38 25.05
N GLU A 59 12.15 24.11 25.71
CA GLU A 59 12.38 24.62 27.07
C GLU A 59 11.21 24.23 27.98
N PRO A 60 11.44 23.88 29.26
CA PRO A 60 10.40 23.57 30.22
C PRO A 60 9.70 24.87 30.67
N LEU A 61 8.67 25.31 29.95
CA LEU A 61 7.98 26.58 30.15
C LEU A 61 6.76 26.45 31.07
N TYR A 62 6.28 25.22 31.34
CA TYR A 62 5.13 24.98 32.22
C TYR A 62 5.20 23.58 32.82
N SER A 63 4.39 23.33 33.85
CA SER A 63 4.20 21.99 34.42
C SER A 63 2.77 21.55 34.20
N GLU A 64 2.59 20.30 33.87
CA GLU A 64 1.29 19.65 33.67
C GLU A 64 1.13 18.50 34.65
N ILE A 65 -0.06 18.39 35.26
CA ILE A 65 -0.43 17.24 36.07
C ILE A 65 -1.29 16.34 35.20
N GLU A 66 -0.71 15.22 34.74
CA GLU A 66 -1.44 14.24 33.93
C GLU A 66 -2.45 13.51 34.81
N THR A 67 -3.73 13.56 34.42
CA THR A 67 -4.80 12.80 35.03
C THR A 67 -5.42 11.89 33.96
N ASP A 68 -5.16 10.60 34.03
CA ASP A 68 -5.76 9.62 33.11
C ASP A 68 -7.16 9.24 33.60
N LEU A 69 -8.17 9.71 32.88
CA LEU A 69 -9.58 9.39 33.14
C LEU A 69 -10.11 8.25 32.24
N ARG A 70 -9.25 7.60 31.42
CA ARG A 70 -9.66 6.53 30.51
C ARG A 70 -9.98 5.26 31.27
N VAL A 71 -11.08 4.62 30.89
CA VAL A 71 -11.53 3.38 31.52
C VAL A 71 -10.56 2.21 31.26
N SER A 72 -9.84 2.23 30.11
CA SER A 72 -8.89 1.19 29.73
C SER A 72 -7.50 1.36 30.37
N GLY A 73 -7.15 2.57 30.85
CA GLY A 73 -5.81 2.90 31.33
C GLY A 73 -4.69 2.80 30.26
N GLN A 74 -5.04 2.49 29.01
CA GLN A 74 -4.08 2.32 27.91
C GLN A 74 -4.38 3.26 26.73
N LYS A 75 -3.50 4.24 26.55
CA LYS A 75 -3.58 5.25 25.48
C LYS A 75 -3.51 4.64 24.08
N GLN A 76 -2.75 3.55 23.92
CA GLN A 76 -2.41 2.95 22.63
C GLN A 76 -3.62 2.42 21.83
N PHE A 77 -4.68 1.94 22.51
CA PHE A 77 -5.85 1.32 21.88
C PHE A 77 -7.14 2.12 22.00
N ASP A 78 -7.06 3.35 22.48
CA ASP A 78 -8.26 4.17 22.70
C ASP A 78 -9.00 4.52 21.40
N TYR A 79 -8.27 4.57 20.28
CA TYR A 79 -8.82 4.84 18.96
C TYR A 79 -9.71 3.71 18.40
N VAL A 80 -9.54 2.46 18.83
CA VAL A 80 -10.40 1.33 18.41
C VAL A 80 -11.65 1.18 19.28
N ASN A 81 -11.79 1.99 20.33
CA ASN A 81 -12.95 1.96 21.20
C ASN A 81 -14.20 2.45 20.44
N PRO A 82 -15.31 1.67 20.36
CA PRO A 82 -16.52 2.06 19.65
C PRO A 82 -17.11 3.42 20.09
N ARG A 83 -16.86 3.84 21.33
CA ARG A 83 -17.28 5.16 21.86
C ARG A 83 -16.62 6.32 21.13
N ASN A 84 -15.42 6.11 20.58
CA ASN A 84 -14.65 7.12 19.87
C ASN A 84 -14.90 7.16 18.37
N LYS A 85 -15.85 6.38 17.85
CA LYS A 85 -16.14 6.26 16.41
C LYS A 85 -16.40 7.61 15.74
N GLU A 86 -17.22 8.46 16.34
CA GLU A 86 -17.52 9.80 15.78
C GLU A 86 -16.28 10.69 15.77
N VAL A 87 -15.46 10.62 16.83
CA VAL A 87 -14.17 11.33 16.93
C VAL A 87 -13.24 10.89 15.80
N GLN A 88 -13.08 9.56 15.62
CA GLN A 88 -12.22 8.99 14.59
C GLN A 88 -12.68 9.37 13.18
N GLN A 89 -13.98 9.37 12.91
CA GLN A 89 -14.54 9.80 11.62
C GLN A 89 -14.27 11.28 11.33
N GLU A 90 -14.34 12.15 12.34
CA GLU A 90 -13.99 13.56 12.14
C GLU A 90 -12.49 13.77 11.92
N MET A 91 -11.64 13.08 12.66
CA MET A 91 -10.18 13.14 12.48
C MET A 91 -9.78 12.63 11.08
N GLU A 92 -10.39 11.54 10.62
CA GLU A 92 -10.18 10.99 9.28
C GLU A 92 -10.58 12.00 8.20
N ARG A 93 -11.76 12.62 8.33
CA ARG A 93 -12.22 13.66 7.39
C ARG A 93 -11.26 14.84 7.33
N ALA A 94 -10.81 15.33 8.48
CA ALA A 94 -9.87 16.45 8.56
C ALA A 94 -8.52 16.10 7.90
N CYS A 95 -8.02 14.89 8.14
CA CYS A 95 -6.80 14.39 7.50
C CYS A 95 -6.96 14.25 5.99
N ALA A 96 -8.06 13.66 5.53
CA ALA A 96 -8.34 13.49 4.09
C ALA A 96 -8.44 14.84 3.36
N GLU A 97 -9.08 15.84 3.97
CA GLU A 97 -9.14 17.20 3.40
C GLU A 97 -7.75 17.85 3.34
N HIS A 98 -6.94 17.68 4.38
CA HIS A 98 -5.56 18.15 4.37
C HIS A 98 -4.74 17.47 3.27
N LEU A 99 -4.83 16.14 3.12
CA LEU A 99 -4.12 15.41 2.07
C LEU A 99 -4.52 15.89 0.66
N LYS A 100 -5.81 16.19 0.44
CA LYS A 100 -6.29 16.81 -0.81
C LYS A 100 -5.66 18.19 -1.03
N GLN A 101 -5.62 19.00 0.02
CA GLN A 101 -5.07 20.36 -0.04
C GLN A 101 -3.58 20.38 -0.38
N ILE A 102 -2.81 19.42 0.17
CA ILE A 102 -1.35 19.33 -0.08
C ILE A 102 -1.01 18.46 -1.30
N GLY A 103 -2.00 17.91 -2.03
CA GLY A 103 -1.78 17.08 -3.22
C GLY A 103 -1.21 15.69 -2.92
N ALA A 104 -1.53 15.12 -1.75
CA ALA A 104 -1.09 13.78 -1.33
C ALA A 104 -2.24 12.78 -1.17
N TRP A 105 -3.49 13.18 -1.46
CA TRP A 105 -4.65 12.31 -1.44
C TRP A 105 -4.68 11.44 -2.69
N LEU A 106 -4.91 10.14 -2.51
CA LEU A 106 -5.04 9.19 -3.61
C LEU A 106 -6.46 8.64 -3.65
N ALA A 107 -7.08 8.64 -4.84
CA ALA A 107 -8.42 8.10 -4.99
C ALA A 107 -8.47 6.60 -4.64
N PRO A 108 -9.49 6.14 -3.88
CA PRO A 108 -9.56 4.75 -3.40
C PRO A 108 -9.56 3.70 -4.51
N ASP A 109 -10.06 4.07 -5.67
CA ASP A 109 -10.22 3.23 -6.85
C ASP A 109 -9.07 3.34 -7.87
N GLU A 110 -8.17 4.31 -7.74
CA GLU A 110 -6.98 4.48 -8.59
C GLU A 110 -5.81 3.62 -8.09
N LEU A 111 -5.95 2.30 -8.18
CA LEU A 111 -4.93 1.31 -7.79
C LEU A 111 -4.33 0.67 -9.03
N ASN A 112 -3.07 0.25 -8.94
CA ASN A 112 -2.47 -0.55 -9.98
C ASN A 112 -3.15 -1.93 -10.05
N GLU A 113 -3.25 -2.48 -11.23
CA GLU A 113 -3.58 -3.90 -11.38
C GLU A 113 -2.45 -4.75 -10.78
N LEU A 114 -2.82 -5.91 -10.24
CA LEU A 114 -1.82 -6.84 -9.75
C LEU A 114 -1.04 -7.41 -10.93
N PRO A 115 0.30 -7.42 -10.87
CA PRO A 115 1.10 -8.04 -11.91
C PRO A 115 0.77 -9.54 -12.00
N ALA A 116 0.84 -10.09 -13.21
CA ALA A 116 0.76 -11.53 -13.40
C ALA A 116 1.96 -12.19 -12.71
N ASP A 117 1.67 -13.07 -11.75
CA ASP A 117 2.72 -13.81 -11.06
C ASP A 117 3.00 -15.13 -11.79
N THR A 118 4.07 -15.15 -12.56
CA THR A 118 4.55 -16.33 -13.29
C THR A 118 5.63 -17.10 -12.55
N THR A 119 5.97 -16.68 -11.33
CA THR A 119 7.03 -17.29 -10.51
C THR A 119 6.58 -18.67 -10.03
N VAL A 120 7.48 -19.65 -10.14
CA VAL A 120 7.29 -20.96 -9.54
C VAL A 120 7.74 -20.91 -8.10
N TYR A 121 6.86 -21.27 -7.18
CA TYR A 121 7.14 -21.30 -5.74
C TYR A 121 7.17 -22.73 -5.22
N PRO A 122 7.96 -23.01 -4.16
CA PRO A 122 8.01 -24.35 -3.55
C PRO A 122 6.70 -24.72 -2.85
N VAL A 123 5.99 -23.74 -2.32
CA VAL A 123 4.70 -23.87 -1.62
C VAL A 123 3.82 -22.67 -1.91
N GLU A 124 2.51 -22.78 -1.63
CA GLU A 124 1.58 -21.65 -1.79
C GLU A 124 1.79 -20.57 -0.72
N ALA A 125 2.00 -20.93 0.54
CA ALA A 125 2.19 -19.98 1.62
C ALA A 125 3.40 -20.34 2.50
N SER A 126 4.08 -19.32 3.04
CA SER A 126 5.09 -19.45 4.07
C SER A 126 4.71 -18.65 5.30
N VAL A 127 4.68 -19.30 6.47
CA VAL A 127 4.61 -18.61 7.75
C VAL A 127 6.02 -18.17 8.12
N ILE A 128 6.25 -16.89 8.30
CA ILE A 128 7.57 -16.33 8.62
C ILE A 128 7.61 -15.91 10.08
N ILE A 129 8.58 -16.46 10.81
CA ILE A 129 8.78 -16.25 12.25
C ILE A 129 10.20 -15.73 12.50
N PRO A 130 10.41 -14.40 12.52
CA PRO A 130 11.67 -13.86 13.03
C PRO A 130 11.78 -14.10 14.53
N VAL A 131 12.93 -14.57 14.99
CA VAL A 131 13.13 -14.84 16.40
C VAL A 131 14.51 -14.41 16.89
N ARG A 132 14.56 -13.86 18.09
CA ARG A 132 15.79 -13.63 18.85
C ARG A 132 15.48 -13.69 20.33
N ASN A 133 16.11 -14.66 21.03
CA ASN A 133 15.97 -14.87 22.47
C ASN A 133 14.50 -15.05 22.89
N ARG A 134 13.89 -16.15 22.43
CA ARG A 134 12.51 -16.55 22.71
C ARG A 134 12.38 -18.03 23.02
N ALA A 135 13.34 -18.61 23.77
CA ALA A 135 13.31 -20.04 24.13
C ALA A 135 12.00 -20.48 24.77
N ARG A 136 11.34 -19.58 25.53
CA ARG A 136 10.06 -19.84 26.21
C ARG A 136 8.88 -20.02 25.27
N THR A 137 8.87 -19.32 24.11
CA THR A 137 7.66 -19.13 23.30
C THR A 137 7.76 -19.66 21.89
N ILE A 138 8.96 -19.80 21.35
CA ILE A 138 9.17 -20.15 19.94
C ILE A 138 8.50 -21.46 19.54
N CYS A 139 8.53 -22.47 20.43
CA CYS A 139 7.90 -23.77 20.15
C CYS A 139 6.38 -23.66 20.04
N ASP A 140 5.75 -22.81 20.86
CA ASP A 140 4.32 -22.57 20.78
C ASP A 140 3.95 -21.94 19.43
N ALA A 141 4.72 -20.93 18.99
CA ALA A 141 4.49 -20.27 17.72
C ALA A 141 4.64 -21.25 16.54
N VAL A 142 5.74 -22.01 16.50
CA VAL A 142 5.96 -23.02 15.44
C VAL A 142 4.85 -24.07 15.43
N ASN A 143 4.46 -24.61 16.60
CA ASN A 143 3.39 -25.60 16.71
C ASN A 143 2.04 -25.01 16.28
N SER A 144 1.76 -23.76 16.63
CA SER A 144 0.55 -23.05 16.18
C SER A 144 0.51 -22.93 14.66
N ALA A 145 1.64 -22.65 14.02
CA ALA A 145 1.75 -22.60 12.56
C ALA A 145 1.58 -24.00 11.94
N LEU A 146 2.20 -25.04 12.50
CA LEU A 146 2.10 -26.41 11.99
C LEU A 146 0.70 -27.01 12.16
N SER A 147 -0.09 -26.53 13.13
CA SER A 147 -1.46 -26.99 13.36
C SER A 147 -2.48 -26.42 12.37
N GLN A 148 -2.05 -25.53 11.48
CA GLN A 148 -2.94 -24.93 10.49
C GLN A 148 -3.42 -25.96 9.48
N GLN A 149 -4.70 -25.85 9.11
CA GLN A 149 -5.36 -26.67 8.11
C GLN A 149 -5.61 -25.80 6.87
N ALA A 150 -5.14 -26.27 5.72
CA ALA A 150 -5.32 -25.60 4.43
C ALA A 150 -5.36 -26.67 3.32
N ASP A 151 -6.07 -26.36 2.23
CA ASP A 151 -6.15 -27.21 1.05
C ASP A 151 -4.95 -27.06 0.08
N PHE A 152 -3.94 -26.29 0.51
CA PHE A 152 -2.70 -26.03 -0.22
C PHE A 152 -1.46 -26.34 0.62
N THR A 153 -0.32 -26.45 -0.03
CA THR A 153 0.96 -26.68 0.64
C THR A 153 1.48 -25.39 1.27
N PHE A 154 1.99 -25.49 2.50
CA PHE A 154 2.67 -24.39 3.16
C PHE A 154 3.87 -24.88 3.99
N ASN A 155 4.74 -23.97 4.36
CA ASN A 155 5.86 -24.21 5.25
C ASN A 155 5.99 -23.12 6.32
N VAL A 156 6.86 -23.38 7.29
CA VAL A 156 7.21 -22.43 8.37
C VAL A 156 8.69 -22.09 8.23
N ILE A 157 9.01 -20.81 8.05
CA ILE A 157 10.38 -20.31 7.94
C ILE A 157 10.70 -19.53 9.22
N VAL A 158 11.55 -20.10 10.06
CA VAL A 158 12.04 -19.48 11.28
C VAL A 158 13.39 -18.84 11.00
N ILE A 159 13.52 -17.54 11.28
CA ILE A 159 14.80 -16.83 11.18
C ILE A 159 15.36 -16.59 12.56
N ASP A 160 16.29 -17.47 12.97
CA ASP A 160 17.00 -17.28 14.24
C ASP A 160 18.08 -16.22 14.08
N ASN A 161 17.82 -15.02 14.58
CA ASN A 161 18.73 -13.88 14.50
C ASN A 161 19.73 -13.92 15.66
N HIS A 162 20.58 -14.96 15.70
CA HIS A 162 21.65 -15.15 16.66
C HIS A 162 21.18 -15.17 18.12
N SER A 163 20.23 -16.04 18.45
CA SER A 163 19.76 -16.24 19.82
C SER A 163 20.87 -16.84 20.72
N THR A 164 20.82 -16.48 22.00
CA THR A 164 21.80 -16.88 23.04
C THR A 164 21.17 -17.44 24.30
N ASP A 165 19.85 -17.67 24.31
CA ASP A 165 19.05 -18.05 25.48
C ASP A 165 18.52 -19.50 25.46
N GLY A 166 18.98 -20.33 24.52
CA GLY A 166 18.43 -21.67 24.31
C GLY A 166 17.36 -21.78 23.24
N THR A 167 17.05 -20.67 22.52
CA THR A 167 16.10 -20.68 21.38
C THR A 167 16.55 -21.64 20.28
N ALA A 168 17.84 -21.62 19.92
CA ALA A 168 18.40 -22.49 18.87
C ALA A 168 18.26 -23.97 19.26
N GLU A 169 18.53 -24.31 20.51
CA GLU A 169 18.40 -25.67 21.06
C GLU A 169 16.92 -26.11 21.01
N ALA A 170 15.99 -25.25 21.38
CA ALA A 170 14.57 -25.55 21.33
C ALA A 170 14.10 -25.81 19.88
N LEU A 171 14.68 -25.17 18.88
CA LEU A 171 14.36 -25.39 17.47
C LEU A 171 14.89 -26.71 16.90
N LEU A 172 15.87 -27.39 17.56
CA LEU A 172 16.41 -28.66 17.10
C LEU A 172 15.36 -29.76 16.98
N GLN A 173 14.29 -29.73 17.78
CA GLN A 173 13.18 -30.68 17.69
C GLN A 173 12.50 -30.73 16.34
N TYR A 174 12.61 -29.65 15.56
CA TYR A 174 12.04 -29.51 14.20
C TYR A 174 13.02 -29.87 13.08
N ALA A 175 14.27 -30.26 13.40
CA ALA A 175 15.32 -30.50 12.41
C ALA A 175 14.98 -31.59 11.38
N GLN A 176 14.10 -32.54 11.72
CA GLN A 176 13.63 -33.59 10.83
C GLN A 176 12.25 -33.27 10.18
N ASN A 177 11.67 -32.14 10.50
CA ASN A 177 10.39 -31.75 9.93
C ASN A 177 10.62 -30.97 8.62
N GLU A 178 10.30 -31.59 7.49
CA GLU A 178 10.50 -30.99 6.15
C GLU A 178 9.68 -29.72 5.95
N GLN A 179 8.60 -29.54 6.70
CA GLN A 179 7.75 -28.34 6.64
C GLN A 179 8.36 -27.16 7.39
N VAL A 180 9.35 -27.36 8.27
CA VAL A 180 10.02 -26.28 9.01
C VAL A 180 11.40 -26.01 8.43
N LYS A 181 11.69 -24.75 8.15
CA LYS A 181 12.99 -24.27 7.69
C LYS A 181 13.55 -23.31 8.73
N VAL A 182 14.56 -23.73 9.47
CA VAL A 182 15.29 -22.86 10.41
C VAL A 182 16.49 -22.28 9.71
N LEU A 183 16.53 -20.95 9.55
CA LEU A 183 17.58 -20.23 8.88
C LEU A 183 18.28 -19.28 9.87
N CYS A 184 19.60 -19.26 9.84
CA CYS A 184 20.40 -18.32 10.61
C CYS A 184 21.17 -17.41 9.63
N PRO A 185 20.88 -16.10 9.59
CA PRO A 185 21.60 -15.17 8.72
C PRO A 185 23.07 -15.10 9.07
N THR A 186 23.95 -14.90 8.08
CA THR A 186 25.37 -14.66 8.34
C THR A 186 25.66 -13.25 8.87
N ARG A 187 24.74 -12.31 8.64
CA ARG A 187 24.81 -10.93 9.12
C ARG A 187 24.31 -10.84 10.55
N HIS A 188 24.97 -10.03 11.38
CA HIS A 188 24.62 -9.79 12.79
C HIS A 188 23.90 -8.44 13.01
N ASP A 189 23.70 -7.66 11.97
CA ASP A 189 23.09 -6.33 12.01
C ASP A 189 21.64 -6.31 11.52
N LEU A 190 20.99 -7.49 11.43
CA LEU A 190 19.60 -7.55 11.01
C LEU A 190 18.65 -7.15 12.15
N GLY A 191 17.73 -6.24 11.83
CA GLY A 191 16.52 -6.02 12.58
C GLY A 191 15.43 -7.01 12.16
N ILE A 192 14.22 -6.86 12.72
CA ILE A 192 13.05 -7.70 12.38
C ILE A 192 12.78 -7.63 10.87
N GLY A 193 12.78 -6.42 10.28
CA GLY A 193 12.58 -6.24 8.84
C GLY A 193 13.67 -6.89 7.99
N GLY A 194 14.94 -6.87 8.44
CA GLY A 194 16.02 -7.57 7.78
C GLY A 194 15.85 -9.09 7.81
N CYS A 195 15.34 -9.65 8.90
CA CYS A 195 15.02 -11.07 9.01
C CYS A 195 13.87 -11.45 8.07
N TRP A 196 12.85 -10.59 7.95
CA TRP A 196 11.77 -10.76 6.99
C TRP A 196 12.29 -10.77 5.54
N ASP A 197 13.11 -9.78 5.16
CA ASP A 197 13.70 -9.71 3.81
C ASP A 197 14.55 -10.95 3.50
N TYR A 198 15.30 -11.43 4.49
CA TYR A 198 16.09 -12.65 4.38
C TYR A 198 15.21 -13.88 4.11
N ALA A 199 14.11 -14.05 4.87
CA ALA A 199 13.17 -15.14 4.68
C ALA A 199 12.48 -15.08 3.32
N VAL A 200 11.97 -13.91 2.93
CA VAL A 200 11.23 -13.69 1.67
C VAL A 200 12.11 -13.94 0.44
N ARG A 201 13.41 -13.64 0.51
CA ARG A 201 14.36 -13.88 -0.58
C ARG A 201 14.91 -15.30 -0.60
N SER A 202 14.64 -16.11 0.40
CA SER A 202 15.06 -17.50 0.42
C SER A 202 14.35 -18.32 -0.68
N GLU A 203 14.96 -19.42 -1.07
CA GLU A 203 14.38 -20.39 -2.00
C GLU A 203 13.15 -21.13 -1.41
N TYR A 204 12.98 -21.08 -0.09
CA TYR A 204 11.90 -21.76 0.62
C TYR A 204 10.61 -20.94 0.66
N CYS A 205 10.66 -19.64 0.38
CA CYS A 205 9.50 -18.76 0.52
C CYS A 205 8.45 -19.04 -0.55
N GLY A 206 7.21 -19.27 -0.09
CA GLY A 206 6.02 -19.48 -0.91
C GLY A 206 5.51 -18.23 -1.61
N ARG A 207 4.40 -18.41 -2.36
CA ARG A 207 3.70 -17.33 -3.07
C ARG A 207 3.20 -16.24 -2.15
N PHE A 208 2.76 -16.62 -0.95
CA PHE A 208 2.32 -15.69 0.09
C PHE A 208 3.20 -15.81 1.32
N ALA A 209 3.73 -14.67 1.78
CA ALA A 209 4.50 -14.55 3.01
C ALA A 209 3.58 -14.07 4.13
N ILE A 210 3.40 -14.84 5.19
CA ILE A 210 2.41 -14.62 6.25
C ILE A 210 3.09 -14.50 7.60
N GLN A 211 2.72 -13.48 8.38
CA GLN A 211 3.32 -13.20 9.69
C GLN A 211 2.86 -14.17 10.76
N LEU A 212 3.83 -14.58 11.59
CA LEU A 212 3.61 -15.01 12.95
C LEU A 212 4.79 -14.53 13.82
N ASP A 213 4.49 -13.80 14.88
CA ASP A 213 5.53 -13.37 15.82
C ASP A 213 5.92 -14.53 16.74
N SER A 214 7.17 -14.56 17.19
CA SER A 214 7.76 -15.69 17.90
C SER A 214 7.20 -15.95 19.30
N ASP A 215 6.32 -15.07 19.78
CA ASP A 215 5.64 -15.15 21.06
C ASP A 215 4.10 -15.17 20.95
N ASP A 216 3.56 -15.24 19.72
CA ASP A 216 2.13 -15.21 19.43
C ASP A 216 1.61 -16.53 18.81
N LEU A 217 0.28 -16.61 18.60
CA LEU A 217 -0.39 -17.81 18.08
C LEU A 217 -1.44 -17.44 17.04
N TYR A 218 -1.75 -18.36 16.13
CA TYR A 218 -2.99 -18.28 15.34
C TYR A 218 -4.20 -18.68 16.21
N ALA A 219 -5.32 -17.99 16.01
CA ALA A 219 -6.50 -18.12 16.86
C ALA A 219 -7.35 -19.37 16.58
N ALA A 220 -7.17 -20.00 15.40
CA ALA A 220 -7.99 -21.10 14.91
C ALA A 220 -7.16 -22.00 13.99
N PRO A 221 -7.70 -23.15 13.53
CA PRO A 221 -6.99 -24.00 12.55
C PRO A 221 -6.95 -23.46 11.12
N ASP A 222 -7.76 -22.45 10.76
CA ASP A 222 -8.00 -21.99 9.38
C ASP A 222 -7.52 -20.55 9.01
N PRO A 223 -6.78 -19.79 9.83
CA PRO A 223 -6.24 -18.47 9.45
C PRO A 223 -5.48 -18.45 8.13
N LEU A 224 -4.64 -19.44 7.84
CA LEU A 224 -3.88 -19.45 6.58
C LEU A 224 -4.79 -19.55 5.36
N GLU A 225 -5.79 -20.45 5.40
CA GLU A 225 -6.77 -20.61 4.33
C GLU A 225 -7.55 -19.30 4.09
N ARG A 226 -8.02 -18.66 5.17
CA ARG A 226 -8.75 -17.39 5.09
C ARG A 226 -7.90 -16.27 4.51
N ILE A 227 -6.61 -16.20 4.86
CA ILE A 227 -5.69 -15.18 4.37
C ILE A 227 -5.46 -15.37 2.87
N VAL A 228 -5.18 -16.59 2.41
CA VAL A 228 -4.95 -16.89 0.99
C VAL A 228 -6.22 -16.63 0.18
N ALA A 229 -7.39 -17.05 0.68
CA ALA A 229 -8.67 -16.76 0.04
C ALA A 229 -8.93 -15.24 -0.09
N ALA A 230 -8.56 -14.46 0.93
CA ALA A 230 -8.72 -13.01 0.91
C ALA A 230 -7.86 -12.33 -0.18
N PHE A 231 -6.65 -12.81 -0.47
CA PHE A 231 -5.84 -12.30 -1.58
C PHE A 231 -6.58 -12.42 -2.91
N GLN A 232 -7.21 -13.56 -3.15
CA GLN A 232 -7.93 -13.85 -4.39
C GLN A 232 -9.25 -13.06 -4.47
N GLN A 233 -10.09 -13.14 -3.42
CA GLN A 233 -11.42 -12.53 -3.39
C GLN A 233 -11.38 -11.00 -3.43
N GLN A 234 -10.39 -10.40 -2.79
CA GLN A 234 -10.26 -8.95 -2.69
C GLN A 234 -9.28 -8.36 -3.71
N HIS A 235 -8.64 -9.17 -4.54
CA HIS A 235 -7.60 -8.75 -5.48
C HIS A 235 -6.54 -7.88 -4.79
N ALA A 236 -6.01 -8.39 -3.66
CA ALA A 236 -5.11 -7.66 -2.79
C ALA A 236 -3.63 -8.05 -3.01
N ALA A 237 -2.72 -7.12 -2.82
CA ALA A 237 -1.27 -7.35 -2.79
C ALA A 237 -0.75 -7.59 -1.37
N MET A 238 -1.48 -7.09 -0.38
CA MET A 238 -1.26 -7.27 1.05
C MET A 238 -2.61 -7.56 1.71
N VAL A 239 -2.63 -8.42 2.71
CA VAL A 239 -3.82 -8.71 3.53
C VAL A 239 -3.48 -8.48 4.99
N ILE A 240 -4.38 -7.85 5.73
CA ILE A 240 -4.23 -7.62 7.16
C ILE A 240 -5.44 -8.20 7.88
N GLY A 241 -5.16 -9.05 8.87
CA GLY A 241 -6.17 -9.68 9.71
C GLY A 241 -6.56 -8.86 10.93
N SER A 242 -7.18 -9.55 11.87
CA SER A 242 -7.57 -9.04 13.17
C SER A 242 -7.01 -9.93 14.27
N TYR A 243 -6.70 -9.34 15.41
CA TYR A 243 -6.07 -10.03 16.51
C TYR A 243 -6.76 -9.74 17.85
N ARG A 244 -6.66 -10.70 18.76
CA ARG A 244 -7.11 -10.56 20.14
C ARG A 244 -5.90 -10.44 21.07
N MET A 245 -5.97 -9.50 21.98
CA MET A 245 -4.99 -9.40 23.06
C MET A 245 -5.31 -10.41 24.15
N VAL A 246 -4.31 -11.21 24.52
CA VAL A 246 -4.43 -12.27 25.52
C VAL A 246 -3.21 -12.32 26.45
N ASP A 247 -3.37 -12.94 27.62
CA ASP A 247 -2.26 -13.37 28.46
C ASP A 247 -1.73 -14.76 28.04
N PHE A 248 -0.79 -15.34 28.80
CA PHE A 248 -0.25 -16.67 28.51
C PHE A 248 -1.25 -17.83 28.75
N ASP A 249 -2.28 -17.59 29.55
CA ASP A 249 -3.37 -18.56 29.79
C ASP A 249 -4.50 -18.37 28.73
N LEU A 250 -4.27 -17.53 27.72
CA LEU A 250 -5.17 -17.16 26.63
C LEU A 250 -6.44 -16.45 27.11
N ASN A 251 -6.43 -15.88 28.31
CA ASN A 251 -7.50 -15.01 28.76
C ASN A 251 -7.45 -13.68 28.01
N THR A 252 -8.61 -13.20 27.57
CA THR A 252 -8.70 -11.92 26.85
C THR A 252 -8.33 -10.76 27.75
N LEU A 253 -7.40 -9.94 27.27
CA LEU A 253 -7.01 -8.68 27.90
C LEU A 253 -7.69 -7.50 27.20
N PRO A 254 -8.01 -6.40 27.90
CA PRO A 254 -8.53 -5.18 27.27
C PRO A 254 -7.56 -4.64 26.20
N PRO A 255 -8.07 -4.12 25.08
CA PRO A 255 -9.47 -3.94 24.71
C PRO A 255 -10.13 -5.18 24.05
N GLY A 256 -9.47 -6.34 24.05
CA GLY A 256 -9.96 -7.58 23.47
C GLY A 256 -9.61 -7.70 21.98
N LEU A 257 -10.64 -7.85 21.14
CA LEU A 257 -10.45 -7.96 19.68
C LEU A 257 -10.13 -6.60 19.06
N ILE A 258 -9.04 -6.55 18.30
CA ILE A 258 -8.61 -5.40 17.51
C ILE A 258 -8.80 -5.76 16.03
N ALA A 259 -9.94 -5.33 15.48
CA ALA A 259 -10.36 -5.66 14.12
C ALA A 259 -10.20 -4.51 13.12
N HIS A 260 -9.95 -3.28 13.59
CA HIS A 260 -9.83 -2.10 12.74
C HIS A 260 -10.98 -1.95 11.74
N THR A 261 -12.22 -2.10 12.22
CA THR A 261 -13.43 -2.00 11.38
C THR A 261 -13.64 -0.61 10.79
N GLU A 262 -12.96 0.40 11.32
CA GLU A 262 -12.87 1.74 10.75
C GLU A 262 -12.08 1.80 9.44
N TRP A 263 -11.24 0.80 9.17
CA TRP A 263 -10.51 0.70 7.91
C TRP A 263 -11.36 -0.01 6.87
N THR A 264 -11.75 0.71 5.84
CA THR A 264 -12.53 0.18 4.71
C THR A 264 -11.75 0.28 3.39
N ALA A 265 -12.29 -0.30 2.33
CA ALA A 265 -11.70 -0.18 1.00
C ALA A 265 -11.68 1.28 0.50
N GLU A 266 -12.65 2.10 0.95
CA GLU A 266 -12.79 3.49 0.53
C GLU A 266 -11.83 4.42 1.27
N ASN A 267 -11.58 4.19 2.56
CA ASN A 267 -10.79 5.12 3.38
C ASN A 267 -9.36 4.65 3.66
N GLY A 268 -9.12 3.32 3.68
CA GLY A 268 -7.90 2.72 4.21
C GLY A 268 -6.63 3.26 3.59
N ARG A 269 -6.64 3.50 2.27
CA ARG A 269 -5.50 4.02 1.51
C ARG A 269 -4.95 5.34 2.06
N ASN A 270 -5.83 6.27 2.42
CA ASN A 270 -5.46 7.58 2.95
C ASN A 270 -5.39 7.58 4.47
N ASN A 271 -6.26 6.83 5.14
CA ASN A 271 -6.28 6.71 6.59
C ASN A 271 -5.01 6.04 7.15
N ALA A 272 -4.32 5.22 6.35
CA ALA A 272 -3.02 4.65 6.69
C ALA A 272 -1.99 5.69 7.16
N LEU A 273 -2.05 6.91 6.61
CA LEU A 273 -1.17 8.01 7.00
C LEU A 273 -1.50 8.61 8.38
N ARG A 274 -2.71 8.41 8.88
CA ARG A 274 -3.16 8.97 10.17
C ARG A 274 -2.93 8.01 11.33
N ILE A 275 -3.20 6.73 11.12
CA ILE A 275 -3.14 5.70 12.17
C ILE A 275 -1.72 5.26 12.49
N ASN A 276 -1.49 4.73 13.69
CA ASN A 276 -0.16 4.35 14.16
C ASN A 276 0.21 2.88 13.93
N GLY A 277 -0.72 2.05 13.51
CA GLY A 277 -0.51 0.64 13.22
C GLY A 277 -1.56 0.12 12.26
N LEU A 278 -1.25 -0.96 11.55
CA LEU A 278 -2.12 -1.51 10.52
C LEU A 278 -2.89 -2.76 10.98
N GLY A 279 -2.49 -3.36 12.10
CA GLY A 279 -3.05 -4.61 12.62
C GLY A 279 -2.17 -5.84 12.35
N ALA A 280 -2.65 -7.01 12.74
CA ALA A 280 -2.00 -8.31 12.59
C ALA A 280 -3.07 -9.42 12.35
N PRO A 281 -2.68 -10.58 11.79
CA PRO A 281 -1.42 -10.84 11.09
C PRO A 281 -1.38 -10.09 9.76
N ARG A 282 -0.16 -9.84 9.27
CA ARG A 282 0.08 -9.24 7.95
C ARG A 282 0.56 -10.32 6.99
N ALA A 283 0.05 -10.26 5.78
CA ALA A 283 0.44 -11.17 4.72
C ALA A 283 0.66 -10.42 3.41
N PHE A 284 1.58 -10.91 2.59
CA PHE A 284 2.05 -10.23 1.39
C PHE A 284 2.17 -11.19 0.21
N ARG A 285 1.92 -10.70 -1.00
CA ARG A 285 2.36 -11.36 -2.22
C ARG A 285 3.89 -11.29 -2.29
N THR A 286 4.54 -12.43 -2.36
CA THR A 286 6.01 -12.54 -2.34
C THR A 286 6.69 -11.87 -3.53
N ASP A 287 6.11 -11.95 -4.73
CA ASP A 287 6.63 -11.29 -5.94
C ASP A 287 6.72 -9.78 -5.79
N ILE A 288 5.66 -9.15 -5.26
CA ILE A 288 5.62 -7.70 -5.02
C ILE A 288 6.55 -7.33 -3.86
N LEU A 289 6.53 -8.12 -2.78
CA LEU A 289 7.36 -7.87 -1.61
C LEU A 289 8.86 -7.93 -1.93
N ARG A 290 9.28 -8.87 -2.81
CA ARG A 290 10.67 -8.96 -3.29
C ARG A 290 11.12 -7.73 -4.09
N GLN A 291 10.20 -7.07 -4.78
CA GLN A 291 10.48 -5.83 -5.52
C GLN A 291 10.60 -4.62 -4.59
N ILE A 292 9.76 -4.53 -3.57
CA ILE A 292 9.74 -3.43 -2.61
C ILE A 292 10.88 -3.57 -1.60
N GLY A 293 11.07 -4.76 -1.02
CA GLY A 293 12.00 -5.06 0.05
C GLY A 293 11.55 -4.57 1.43
N PHE A 294 11.99 -5.26 2.49
CA PHE A 294 11.79 -4.80 3.86
C PHE A 294 12.89 -3.84 4.29
N PRO A 295 12.58 -2.73 4.97
CA PRO A 295 13.62 -1.91 5.60
C PRO A 295 14.27 -2.69 6.77
N ASN A 296 15.61 -2.68 6.83
CA ASN A 296 16.34 -3.35 7.90
C ASN A 296 16.25 -2.54 9.21
N THR A 297 15.15 -2.67 9.90
CA THR A 297 14.88 -2.03 11.20
C THR A 297 14.08 -2.98 12.10
N SER A 298 14.08 -2.71 13.40
CA SER A 298 13.30 -3.49 14.38
C SER A 298 12.03 -2.77 14.85
N TYR A 299 11.66 -1.67 14.20
CA TYR A 299 10.45 -0.93 14.52
C TYR A 299 9.93 -0.20 13.29
N GLY A 300 8.63 -0.36 13.01
CA GLY A 300 7.94 0.33 11.91
C GLY A 300 8.27 -0.19 10.50
N GLU A 301 8.96 -1.32 10.38
CA GLU A 301 9.25 -2.00 9.11
C GLU A 301 7.96 -2.38 8.39
N ASP A 302 7.00 -2.90 9.13
CA ASP A 302 5.66 -3.29 8.69
C ASP A 302 4.82 -2.08 8.27
N TYR A 303 4.90 -0.99 9.04
CA TYR A 303 4.20 0.25 8.75
C TYR A 303 4.73 0.90 7.47
N ALA A 304 6.06 0.93 7.28
CA ALA A 304 6.70 1.41 6.07
C ALA A 304 6.19 0.66 4.82
N LEU A 305 6.12 -0.67 4.90
CA LEU A 305 5.55 -1.50 3.84
C LEU A 305 4.08 -1.22 3.58
N GLY A 306 3.27 -1.17 4.63
CA GLY A 306 1.85 -0.89 4.49
C GLY A 306 1.58 0.45 3.82
N LEU A 307 2.36 1.49 4.13
CA LEU A 307 2.29 2.78 3.43
C LEU A 307 2.64 2.61 1.94
N CYS A 308 3.74 1.91 1.62
CA CYS A 308 4.16 1.66 0.24
C CYS A 308 3.11 0.85 -0.54
N PHE A 309 2.59 -0.24 0.04
CA PHE A 309 1.52 -1.03 -0.58
C PHE A 309 0.27 -0.19 -0.80
N SER A 310 -0.14 0.62 0.18
CA SER A 310 -1.32 1.49 0.08
C SER A 310 -1.22 2.54 -1.03
N ARG A 311 0.00 2.89 -1.47
CA ARG A 311 0.22 3.83 -2.57
C ARG A 311 -0.15 3.24 -3.91
N TYR A 312 0.10 1.97 -4.11
CA TYR A 312 -0.03 1.33 -5.42
C TYR A 312 -1.10 0.27 -5.52
N PHE A 313 -1.35 -0.48 -4.44
CA PHE A 313 -2.13 -1.70 -4.47
C PHE A 313 -3.23 -1.70 -3.41
N ARG A 314 -4.18 -2.60 -3.59
CA ARG A 314 -5.20 -2.87 -2.60
C ARG A 314 -4.61 -3.61 -1.41
N ILE A 315 -4.95 -3.14 -0.21
CA ILE A 315 -4.76 -3.87 1.04
C ILE A 315 -6.09 -4.51 1.42
N GLY A 316 -6.13 -5.84 1.42
CA GLY A 316 -7.29 -6.61 1.84
C GLY A 316 -7.41 -6.64 3.36
N ARG A 317 -8.64 -6.83 3.87
CA ARG A 317 -8.93 -6.87 5.32
C ARG A 317 -9.72 -8.10 5.68
N ILE A 318 -9.41 -8.68 6.84
CA ILE A 318 -10.17 -9.75 7.48
C ILE A 318 -10.52 -9.29 8.89
N TYR A 319 -11.81 -9.05 9.15
CA TYR A 319 -12.29 -8.48 10.41
C TYR A 319 -12.58 -9.51 11.50
N VAL A 320 -12.58 -10.80 11.17
CA VAL A 320 -12.66 -11.87 12.14
C VAL A 320 -11.30 -12.14 12.76
N GLU A 321 -11.30 -12.67 13.97
CA GLU A 321 -10.10 -13.03 14.71
C GLU A 321 -9.29 -14.10 13.99
N LEU A 322 -8.02 -13.82 13.74
CA LEU A 322 -7.06 -14.76 13.14
C LEU A 322 -5.85 -15.03 14.04
N TYR A 323 -5.63 -14.18 15.03
CA TYR A 323 -4.34 -14.09 15.70
C TYR A 323 -4.53 -13.77 17.19
N LEU A 324 -3.75 -14.40 18.05
CA LEU A 324 -3.71 -14.17 19.49
C LEU A 324 -2.38 -13.50 19.84
N CYS A 325 -2.45 -12.20 20.15
CA CYS A 325 -1.29 -11.41 20.56
C CYS A 325 -1.10 -11.58 22.06
N ARG A 326 -0.09 -12.34 22.48
CA ARG A 326 0.23 -12.61 23.88
C ARG A 326 0.98 -11.44 24.51
N ARG A 327 0.42 -10.86 25.56
CA ARG A 327 1.02 -9.72 26.28
C ARG A 327 1.79 -10.17 27.51
N TRP A 328 3.06 -9.75 27.58
CA TRP A 328 3.96 -10.04 28.68
C TRP A 328 5.14 -9.05 28.73
N GLU A 329 5.93 -9.11 29.78
CA GLU A 329 7.09 -8.24 29.99
C GLU A 329 8.18 -8.33 28.90
N GLY A 330 8.24 -9.45 28.18
CA GLY A 330 9.19 -9.67 27.09
C GLY A 330 8.76 -9.10 25.73
N ASN A 331 7.56 -8.52 25.59
CA ASN A 331 7.19 -7.88 24.36
C ASN A 331 8.07 -6.66 24.07
N SER A 332 8.42 -6.44 22.81
CA SER A 332 9.33 -5.35 22.39
C SER A 332 8.75 -3.95 22.64
N ASP A 333 7.44 -3.84 22.80
CA ASP A 333 6.71 -2.60 23.10
C ASP A 333 6.26 -2.50 24.58
N ALA A 334 6.60 -3.46 25.41
CA ALA A 334 6.33 -3.40 26.84
C ALA A 334 7.29 -2.39 27.52
N ALA A 335 6.75 -1.49 28.31
CA ALA A 335 7.50 -0.56 29.16
C ALA A 335 8.55 0.30 28.42
N LEU A 336 8.23 0.86 27.27
CA LEU A 336 9.10 1.79 26.56
C LEU A 336 9.30 3.09 27.36
N SER A 337 10.55 3.55 27.46
CA SER A 337 10.83 4.88 28.01
C SER A 337 10.23 5.98 27.13
N ILE A 338 9.99 7.17 27.71
CA ILE A 338 9.47 8.33 26.97
C ILE A 338 10.36 8.66 25.78
N GLU A 339 11.69 8.59 25.94
CA GLU A 339 12.65 8.84 24.87
C GLU A 339 12.50 7.82 23.74
N SER A 340 12.28 6.54 24.08
CA SER A 340 12.07 5.47 23.10
C SER A 340 10.74 5.65 22.36
N GLN A 341 9.66 5.99 23.08
CA GLN A 341 8.37 6.32 22.48
C GLN A 341 8.47 7.52 21.52
N ASN A 342 9.14 8.58 21.94
CA ASN A 342 9.34 9.79 21.13
C ASN A 342 10.17 9.48 19.88
N ARG A 343 11.25 8.71 20.01
CA ARG A 343 12.07 8.26 18.88
C ARG A 343 11.27 7.41 17.90
N ASN A 344 10.48 6.48 18.38
CA ASN A 344 9.62 5.62 17.58
C ASN A 344 8.54 6.43 16.84
N ASN A 345 7.89 7.36 17.51
CA ASN A 345 6.92 8.27 16.92
C ASN A 345 7.55 9.18 15.86
N ALA A 346 8.73 9.77 16.17
CA ALA A 346 9.46 10.60 15.21
C ALA A 346 9.87 9.80 13.95
N TYR A 347 10.28 8.54 14.12
CA TYR A 347 10.61 7.65 13.01
C TYR A 347 9.38 7.36 12.14
N LYS A 348 8.23 7.00 12.73
CA LYS A 348 6.98 6.82 11.96
C LYS A 348 6.52 8.09 11.27
N ASP A 349 6.67 9.25 11.92
CA ASP A 349 6.37 10.54 11.27
C ASP A 349 7.32 10.83 10.09
N ALA A 350 8.59 10.38 10.17
CA ALA A 350 9.51 10.46 9.03
C ALA A 350 9.10 9.53 7.88
N LEU A 351 8.64 8.30 8.18
CA LEU A 351 8.08 7.39 7.17
C LEU A 351 6.86 8.01 6.47
N ARG A 352 5.95 8.62 7.23
CA ARG A 352 4.79 9.35 6.68
C ARG A 352 5.23 10.55 5.84
N THR A 353 6.28 11.27 6.27
CA THR A 353 6.82 12.39 5.50
C THR A 353 7.30 11.94 4.12
N MET A 354 8.08 10.85 4.07
CA MET A 354 8.51 10.25 2.80
C MET A 354 7.33 9.79 1.96
N GLU A 355 6.33 9.18 2.58
CA GLU A 355 5.13 8.73 1.88
C GLU A 355 4.31 9.90 1.32
N VAL A 356 4.11 10.98 2.08
CA VAL A 356 3.43 12.21 1.61
C VAL A 356 4.15 12.78 0.41
N GLN A 357 5.48 12.91 0.47
CA GLN A 357 6.30 13.40 -0.65
C GLN A 357 6.18 12.50 -1.89
N ALA A 358 6.21 11.18 -1.70
CA ALA A 358 6.04 10.23 -2.79
C ALA A 358 4.65 10.31 -3.43
N ARG A 359 3.59 10.49 -2.63
CA ARG A 359 2.23 10.70 -3.13
C ARG A 359 2.08 12.03 -3.86
N GLN A 360 2.66 13.10 -3.33
CA GLN A 360 2.68 14.40 -4.00
C GLN A 360 3.37 14.32 -5.37
N ALA A 361 4.51 13.63 -5.45
CA ALA A 361 5.21 13.41 -6.70
C ALA A 361 4.37 12.58 -7.69
N LEU A 362 3.67 11.56 -7.19
CA LEU A 362 2.78 10.72 -7.99
C LEU A 362 1.59 11.51 -8.53
N VAL A 363 0.89 12.26 -7.67
CA VAL A 363 -0.25 13.10 -8.05
C VAL A 363 0.17 14.20 -9.00
N LYS A 364 1.33 14.85 -8.75
CA LYS A 364 1.89 15.87 -9.67
C LYS A 364 2.18 15.27 -11.05
N ARG A 365 2.76 14.06 -11.09
CA ARG A 365 3.02 13.35 -12.34
C ARG A 365 1.72 13.00 -13.07
N TRP A 366 0.69 12.58 -12.35
CA TRP A 366 -0.61 12.24 -12.93
C TRP A 366 -1.38 13.47 -13.45
N ASN A 367 -1.23 14.61 -12.76
CA ASN A 367 -1.91 15.87 -13.14
C ASN A 367 -1.05 16.77 -14.02
N HIS A 368 0.14 16.31 -14.43
CA HIS A 368 0.97 17.09 -15.33
C HIS A 368 0.34 17.11 -16.73
N PRO A 369 -0.05 18.29 -17.24
CA PRO A 369 -0.58 18.37 -18.59
C PRO A 369 0.55 18.01 -19.57
N LEU A 370 0.33 16.99 -20.38
CA LEU A 370 1.28 16.63 -21.43
C LEU A 370 1.29 17.73 -22.47
N ASN A 371 2.47 18.21 -22.79
CA ASN A 371 2.65 19.08 -23.93
C ASN A 371 3.04 18.28 -25.19
N GLU A 372 2.95 18.92 -26.35
CA GLU A 372 3.25 18.31 -27.64
C GLU A 372 4.69 17.74 -27.71
N GLU A 373 5.64 18.43 -27.09
CA GLU A 373 7.04 18.01 -27.07
C GLU A 373 7.25 16.71 -26.26
N GLU A 374 6.59 16.56 -25.13
CA GLU A 374 6.67 15.35 -24.29
C GLU A 374 6.01 14.15 -24.99
N ILE A 375 4.88 14.38 -25.64
CA ILE A 375 4.19 13.34 -26.43
C ILE A 375 5.08 12.91 -27.61
N SER A 376 5.68 13.85 -28.32
CA SER A 376 6.57 13.55 -29.44
C SER A 376 7.82 12.80 -28.98
N LYS A 377 8.47 13.23 -27.90
CA LYS A 377 9.62 12.52 -27.32
C LYS A 377 9.27 11.11 -26.89
N PHE A 378 8.11 10.92 -26.25
CA PHE A 378 7.63 9.58 -25.88
C PHE A 378 7.38 8.72 -27.13
N PHE A 379 6.75 9.28 -28.15
CA PHE A 379 6.47 8.59 -29.40
C PHE A 379 7.75 8.11 -30.07
N ASP A 380 8.72 8.99 -30.27
CA ASP A 380 10.03 8.68 -30.87
C ASP A 380 10.80 7.65 -30.05
N TRP A 381 10.84 7.84 -28.72
CA TRP A 381 11.47 6.91 -27.80
C TRP A 381 10.83 5.50 -27.87
N GLN A 382 9.50 5.42 -27.98
CA GLN A 382 8.79 4.14 -28.07
C GLN A 382 9.14 3.42 -29.40
N LEU A 383 9.19 4.13 -30.51
CA LEU A 383 9.54 3.54 -31.81
C LEU A 383 11.00 3.06 -31.86
N THR A 384 11.94 3.67 -31.13
CA THR A 384 13.32 3.16 -31.05
C THR A 384 13.43 1.82 -30.34
N ARG A 385 12.42 1.41 -29.56
CA ARG A 385 12.41 0.20 -28.72
C ARG A 385 11.39 -0.85 -29.12
N TRP A 386 10.61 -0.57 -30.15
CA TRP A 386 9.55 -1.44 -30.63
C TRP A 386 9.63 -1.57 -32.15
N ASP A 387 10.44 -2.53 -32.59
CA ASP A 387 10.76 -2.73 -34.01
C ASP A 387 9.52 -2.94 -34.88
N GLU A 388 8.59 -3.80 -34.42
CA GLU A 388 7.35 -4.07 -35.16
C GLU A 388 6.48 -2.80 -35.36
N ALA A 389 6.40 -1.93 -34.37
CA ALA A 389 5.68 -0.67 -34.50
C ALA A 389 6.42 0.27 -35.45
N ARG A 390 7.73 0.40 -35.30
CA ARG A 390 8.59 1.24 -36.15
C ARG A 390 8.42 0.87 -37.62
N GLU A 391 8.55 -0.43 -37.98
CA GLU A 391 8.38 -0.90 -39.34
C GLU A 391 7.01 -0.55 -39.93
N ARG A 392 5.95 -0.61 -39.13
CA ARG A 392 4.60 -0.23 -39.57
C ARG A 392 4.45 1.29 -39.80
N TYR A 393 5.12 2.12 -39.01
CA TYR A 393 5.16 3.58 -39.23
C TYR A 393 6.00 3.94 -40.47
N GLU A 394 7.11 3.24 -40.71
CA GLU A 394 7.90 3.37 -41.94
C GLU A 394 7.10 2.94 -43.18
N ALA A 395 6.35 1.82 -43.08
CA ALA A 395 5.45 1.40 -44.14
C ALA A 395 4.31 2.41 -44.35
N LEU A 396 3.75 3.00 -43.29
CA LEU A 396 2.77 4.06 -43.42
C LEU A 396 3.34 5.26 -44.22
N ALA A 397 4.57 5.65 -43.89
CA ALA A 397 5.20 6.82 -44.58
C ALA A 397 5.52 6.57 -46.05
N SER A 398 5.86 5.32 -46.41
CA SER A 398 6.33 4.97 -47.76
C SER A 398 5.26 4.36 -48.69
N GLN A 399 4.22 3.71 -48.15
CA GLN A 399 3.28 2.91 -48.94
C GLN A 399 1.88 3.49 -48.99
N VAL A 400 1.56 4.48 -48.16
CA VAL A 400 0.24 5.09 -48.13
C VAL A 400 0.08 6.08 -49.28
N GLN A 401 -1.03 5.97 -50.01
CA GLN A 401 -1.43 6.88 -51.06
C GLN A 401 -2.63 7.69 -50.60
N THR A 402 -2.54 9.01 -50.71
CA THR A 402 -3.63 9.93 -50.36
C THR A 402 -4.10 10.68 -51.60
N ARG A 403 -5.41 10.72 -51.81
CA ARG A 403 -6.05 11.53 -52.82
C ARG A 403 -6.98 12.52 -52.17
N VAL A 404 -6.81 13.79 -52.52
CA VAL A 404 -7.67 14.89 -52.10
C VAL A 404 -8.69 15.18 -53.19
N LEU A 405 -9.97 15.18 -52.82
CA LEU A 405 -11.09 15.53 -53.71
C LEU A 405 -11.69 16.81 -53.17
N PRO A 406 -11.69 17.91 -53.97
CA PRO A 406 -12.33 19.16 -53.57
C PRO A 406 -13.86 19.00 -53.56
N LEU A 407 -14.52 19.55 -52.53
CA LEU A 407 -15.97 19.66 -52.40
C LEU A 407 -16.34 21.13 -52.34
N GLU A 408 -17.64 21.46 -52.51
CA GLU A 408 -18.12 22.86 -52.47
C GLU A 408 -17.79 23.55 -51.14
N ASP A 409 -17.89 22.85 -50.03
CA ASP A 409 -17.68 23.38 -48.67
C ASP A 409 -16.46 22.74 -47.95
N GLY A 410 -15.42 22.27 -48.69
CA GLY A 410 -14.26 21.66 -48.07
C GLY A 410 -13.48 20.70 -48.97
N GLU A 411 -12.79 19.75 -48.36
CA GLU A 411 -12.05 18.71 -49.06
C GLU A 411 -12.31 17.33 -48.47
N LEU A 412 -12.41 16.32 -49.33
CA LEU A 412 -12.43 14.90 -48.91
C LEU A 412 -11.06 14.28 -49.18
N ARG A 413 -10.42 13.81 -48.12
CA ARG A 413 -9.14 13.09 -48.21
C ARG A 413 -9.41 11.57 -48.20
N VAL A 414 -9.09 10.90 -49.25
CA VAL A 414 -9.17 9.44 -49.39
C VAL A 414 -7.78 8.86 -49.24
N GLN A 415 -7.60 7.99 -48.25
CA GLN A 415 -6.33 7.38 -47.98
C GLN A 415 -6.41 5.87 -48.27
N TYR A 416 -5.51 5.36 -49.09
CA TYR A 416 -5.28 3.95 -49.25
C TYR A 416 -4.07 3.50 -48.46
N ASN A 417 -4.30 2.62 -47.44
CA ASN A 417 -3.27 2.05 -46.57
C ASN A 417 -3.31 0.54 -46.66
N PRO A 418 -2.39 -0.12 -47.38
CA PRO A 418 -2.39 -1.57 -47.57
C PRO A 418 -2.19 -2.33 -46.26
N SER A 419 -1.47 -1.80 -45.30
CA SER A 419 -1.20 -2.42 -43.99
C SER A 419 -2.44 -2.55 -43.12
N ARG A 420 -3.50 -1.79 -43.40
CA ARG A 420 -4.73 -1.76 -42.59
C ARG A 420 -5.57 -3.03 -42.67
N ILE A 421 -5.37 -3.87 -43.70
CA ILE A 421 -6.06 -5.15 -43.84
C ILE A 421 -5.93 -6.02 -42.59
N VAL A 422 -4.78 -5.98 -41.92
CA VAL A 422 -4.52 -6.76 -40.72
C VAL A 422 -5.45 -6.34 -39.56
N SER A 423 -5.69 -5.07 -39.37
CA SER A 423 -6.54 -4.57 -38.27
C SER A 423 -8.03 -4.61 -38.62
N THR A 424 -8.41 -4.38 -39.90
CA THR A 424 -9.81 -4.42 -40.34
C THR A 424 -10.34 -5.84 -40.53
N GLY A 425 -9.48 -6.83 -40.73
CA GLY A 425 -9.82 -8.28 -40.83
C GLY A 425 -10.15 -8.93 -39.47
N ALA A 426 -10.04 -8.20 -38.36
CA ALA A 426 -10.32 -8.76 -37.05
C ALA A 426 -11.82 -9.08 -36.86
N LYS A 427 -12.14 -10.31 -36.41
CA LYS A 427 -13.53 -10.70 -36.10
C LYS A 427 -14.08 -9.88 -34.97
N VAL A 428 -15.21 -9.22 -35.17
CA VAL A 428 -15.88 -8.33 -34.20
C VAL A 428 -17.21 -8.90 -33.68
N ASP A 429 -17.49 -10.16 -33.92
CA ASP A 429 -18.67 -10.83 -33.36
C ASP A 429 -18.55 -10.97 -31.84
N LYS A 430 -19.68 -11.00 -31.13
CA LYS A 430 -19.74 -11.01 -29.65
C LYS A 430 -18.96 -12.18 -29.01
N LYS A 431 -18.85 -13.33 -29.68
CA LYS A 431 -18.13 -14.51 -29.18
C LYS A 431 -16.62 -14.29 -29.29
N SER A 432 -16.15 -13.78 -30.43
CA SER A 432 -14.74 -13.48 -30.68
C SER A 432 -14.24 -12.33 -29.79
N LEU A 433 -15.06 -11.31 -29.53
CA LEU A 433 -14.72 -10.22 -28.62
C LEU A 433 -14.60 -10.69 -27.16
N LYS A 434 -15.50 -11.59 -26.70
CA LYS A 434 -15.40 -12.15 -25.35
C LYS A 434 -14.18 -13.07 -25.14
N ALA A 435 -13.74 -13.74 -26.19
CA ALA A 435 -12.62 -14.67 -26.14
C ALA A 435 -11.25 -13.97 -26.27
N ARG A 436 -11.22 -12.71 -26.69
CA ARG A 436 -9.98 -11.97 -26.94
C ARG A 436 -9.57 -11.17 -25.70
N PRO A 437 -8.36 -11.37 -25.17
CA PRO A 437 -7.82 -10.49 -24.15
C PRO A 437 -7.76 -9.05 -24.68
N CYS A 438 -8.09 -8.07 -23.81
CA CYS A 438 -8.01 -6.66 -24.19
C CYS A 438 -6.54 -6.26 -24.34
N PHE A 439 -6.10 -5.93 -25.54
CA PHE A 439 -4.72 -5.54 -25.84
C PHE A 439 -4.33 -4.16 -25.26
N LEU A 440 -5.29 -3.39 -24.76
CA LEU A 440 -5.04 -2.12 -24.09
C LEU A 440 -4.72 -2.29 -22.59
N CYS A 441 -5.09 -3.42 -22.00
CA CYS A 441 -4.76 -3.73 -20.61
C CYS A 441 -3.26 -4.03 -20.48
N GLU A 442 -2.63 -3.50 -19.42
CA GLU A 442 -1.19 -3.62 -19.15
C GLU A 442 -0.68 -5.08 -19.25
N ASN A 443 -1.42 -6.01 -18.65
CA ASN A 443 -1.06 -7.43 -18.62
C ASN A 443 -1.11 -8.15 -19.99
N ASN A 444 -1.67 -7.52 -21.01
CA ASN A 444 -1.83 -8.09 -22.35
C ASN A 444 -1.04 -7.33 -23.43
N ARG A 445 -0.30 -6.30 -23.02
CA ARG A 445 0.57 -5.53 -23.93
C ARG A 445 1.87 -6.27 -24.17
N PRO A 446 2.51 -6.10 -25.33
CA PRO A 446 3.88 -6.54 -25.52
C PRO A 446 4.82 -5.89 -24.51
N ASP A 447 5.84 -6.61 -24.04
CA ASP A 447 6.85 -6.09 -23.09
C ASP A 447 7.58 -4.84 -23.60
N THR A 448 7.61 -4.66 -24.91
CA THR A 448 8.20 -3.50 -25.59
C THR A 448 7.29 -2.28 -25.58
N GLN A 449 5.96 -2.44 -25.41
CA GLN A 449 5.02 -1.32 -25.40
C GLN A 449 4.93 -0.71 -24.00
N ARG A 450 5.33 0.55 -23.88
CA ARG A 450 5.20 1.33 -22.65
C ARG A 450 4.05 2.32 -22.77
N ALA A 451 3.50 2.66 -21.61
CA ALA A 451 2.47 3.68 -21.48
C ALA A 451 3.06 4.97 -20.90
N LEU A 452 2.57 6.11 -21.37
CA LEU A 452 2.79 7.41 -20.74
C LEU A 452 1.55 7.74 -19.91
N PRO A 453 1.63 7.69 -18.57
CA PRO A 453 0.50 7.98 -17.70
C PRO A 453 0.09 9.45 -17.79
N VAL A 454 -1.22 9.71 -17.84
CA VAL A 454 -1.79 11.05 -17.90
C VAL A 454 -2.99 11.13 -16.96
N MET A 455 -3.12 12.20 -16.19
CA MET A 455 -4.30 12.54 -15.39
C MET A 455 -4.86 11.37 -14.55
N GLY A 456 -3.98 10.57 -13.95
CA GLY A 456 -4.30 9.53 -12.97
C GLY A 456 -5.07 8.31 -13.50
N SER A 457 -6.04 8.52 -14.37
CA SER A 457 -6.97 7.49 -14.84
C SER A 457 -6.78 7.04 -16.29
N ILE A 458 -5.98 7.76 -17.08
CA ILE A 458 -5.74 7.47 -18.50
C ILE A 458 -4.25 7.31 -18.79
N GLU A 459 -3.95 6.72 -19.94
CA GLU A 459 -2.60 6.53 -20.46
C GLU A 459 -2.55 6.88 -21.94
N VAL A 460 -1.37 7.25 -22.40
CA VAL A 460 -1.10 7.42 -23.84
C VAL A 460 -0.25 6.24 -24.29
N LEU A 461 -0.70 5.55 -25.33
CA LEU A 461 -0.02 4.45 -25.99
C LEU A 461 0.27 4.81 -27.44
N VAL A 462 1.42 4.40 -27.97
CA VAL A 462 1.67 4.40 -29.39
C VAL A 462 0.82 3.28 -30.05
N ASN A 463 0.00 3.61 -31.02
CA ASN A 463 -0.84 2.62 -31.70
C ASN A 463 0.02 1.76 -32.62
N PRO A 464 0.06 0.41 -32.48
CA PRO A 464 0.87 -0.46 -33.32
C PRO A 464 0.32 -0.63 -34.75
N PHE A 465 -0.90 -0.14 -35.03
CA PHE A 465 -1.52 -0.19 -36.35
C PHE A 465 -1.83 1.21 -36.84
N PRO A 466 -0.82 1.97 -37.25
CA PRO A 466 -0.97 3.39 -37.54
C PRO A 466 -1.86 3.64 -38.77
N ILE A 467 -2.65 4.71 -38.66
CA ILE A 467 -3.40 5.31 -39.78
C ILE A 467 -3.00 6.79 -39.98
N LEU A 468 -2.28 7.35 -39.03
CA LEU A 468 -1.75 8.69 -39.03
C LEU A 468 -0.27 8.65 -38.62
N PRO A 469 0.55 9.64 -38.98
CA PRO A 469 1.98 9.69 -38.63
C PRO A 469 2.27 9.59 -37.13
N HIS A 470 1.45 10.22 -36.30
CA HIS A 470 1.53 10.13 -34.84
C HIS A 470 0.23 9.57 -34.28
N HIS A 471 -0.03 8.28 -34.52
CA HIS A 471 -1.25 7.63 -34.08
C HIS A 471 -1.13 7.15 -32.64
N LEU A 472 -1.82 7.82 -31.73
CA LEU A 472 -1.88 7.49 -30.32
C LEU A 472 -3.23 6.83 -29.97
N THR A 473 -3.23 6.01 -28.94
CA THR A 473 -4.42 5.45 -28.31
C THR A 473 -4.44 5.90 -26.86
N ILE A 474 -5.57 6.41 -26.38
CA ILE A 474 -5.73 6.96 -25.02
C ILE A 474 -6.74 6.06 -24.26
N PRO A 475 -6.31 4.94 -23.69
CA PRO A 475 -7.16 4.10 -22.88
C PRO A 475 -7.21 4.57 -21.42
N THR A 476 -8.25 4.15 -20.72
CA THR A 476 -8.25 4.18 -19.25
C THR A 476 -7.27 3.13 -18.71
N ARG A 477 -6.59 3.44 -17.60
CA ARG A 477 -5.69 2.49 -16.91
C ARG A 477 -6.40 1.24 -16.43
N ARG A 478 -7.67 1.37 -16.03
CA ARG A 478 -8.55 0.23 -15.70
C ARG A 478 -9.35 -0.18 -16.93
N HIS A 479 -9.50 -1.49 -17.10
CA HIS A 479 -10.41 -2.02 -18.12
C HIS A 479 -11.84 -1.56 -17.84
N THR A 480 -12.39 -0.75 -18.72
CA THR A 480 -13.78 -0.25 -18.66
C THR A 480 -14.47 -0.47 -20.00
N PRO A 481 -15.80 -0.70 -20.01
CA PRO A 481 -16.56 -0.69 -21.24
C PRO A 481 -16.37 0.62 -22.00
N GLN A 482 -16.28 0.57 -23.31
CA GLN A 482 -16.24 1.76 -24.18
C GLN A 482 -17.61 2.43 -24.16
N ASP A 483 -17.72 3.48 -23.33
CA ASP A 483 -18.93 4.28 -23.19
C ASP A 483 -18.55 5.77 -23.28
N PHE A 484 -18.95 6.41 -24.38
CA PHE A 484 -18.65 7.81 -24.64
C PHE A 484 -19.15 8.76 -23.55
N ASN A 485 -20.26 8.44 -22.89
CA ASN A 485 -20.80 9.29 -21.83
C ASN A 485 -19.89 9.37 -20.59
N ARG A 486 -19.01 8.39 -20.39
CA ARG A 486 -18.03 8.38 -19.29
C ARG A 486 -16.81 9.26 -19.58
N PHE A 487 -16.58 9.62 -20.84
CA PHE A 487 -15.40 10.37 -21.27
C PHE A 487 -15.71 11.80 -21.64
N ALA A 488 -16.98 12.24 -21.57
CA ALA A 488 -17.37 13.60 -21.90
C ALA A 488 -16.56 14.66 -21.10
N SER A 489 -16.28 14.37 -19.81
CA SER A 489 -15.46 15.24 -18.96
C SER A 489 -13.95 15.25 -19.28
N LEU A 490 -13.48 14.41 -20.20
CA LEU A 490 -12.08 14.40 -20.65
C LEU A 490 -11.89 15.19 -21.96
N LEU A 491 -12.98 15.66 -22.55
CA LEU A 491 -12.96 16.44 -23.81
C LEU A 491 -13.04 17.94 -23.56
N ASP A 492 -13.35 18.35 -22.35
CA ASP A 492 -13.32 19.73 -21.86
C ASP A 492 -11.94 20.04 -21.25
#